data_4bd333799b99125cf7b1dab3dc29d4aa
#
_entry.id   4bd333799b99125cf7b1dab3dc29d4aa
#
_cell.length_a   1.000
_cell.length_b   1.000
_cell.length_c   1.000
_cell.angle_alpha   90.00
_cell.angle_beta   90.00
_cell.angle_gamma   90.00
#
_symmetry.space_group_name_H-M   'P 1'
#
loop_
_entity.id
_entity.type
_entity.pdbx_description
1 polymer ?
#
loop_
_entity_poly.entity_id
_entity_poly.type
_entity_poly.pdbx_seq_one_letter_code
_entity_poly.pdbx_strand_id
1 'polypeptide(L)'
;MYAGDWLTRLTDLARDARNPRQWHVPSNVWGLGVTSMLTDVSSEMVLSILPAYLVMTGGLAPLALGVAAGVHEGGPMLAAWAGGLMADRSGRRKLTAGSGYALSAICRLGWFALSGRTITAIAGLVLVDRMGKALRTAPRDAIISLSVRPDQLATAFGVHRALDAAGAALGPILAFVLLWRMPGRYDVIFFASFVVAVLGVVALALLVEETPEPAAADADRIRLSSRDVFAAFGDAAVRPVLILATAFALVTISDAFVYLLLVQRSHAGAQWIPLLYTGTSVAFLALAVPVGYLADRIGGRGVFVFGHLLLLLAYAAAFGGLTVWPWNAVACVALLGGYYACSDGVLAGIASRVLPAATRAVGLAWVATGVSVGRLCSAIVFGVVWTRAGDRIAVTAFTTALVIVLCAAIATRSTGTAVAS
;
A
#
# COMPACT_ATOMS: atom_id res chain seq x y z
N MET A 1 -35.07 -10.29 8.50
CA MET A 1 -35.14 -8.96 7.92
C MET A 1 -33.69 -8.54 7.61
N TYR A 2 -33.11 -8.44 6.43
CA TYR A 2 -33.58 -8.24 5.07
C TYR A 2 -32.53 -8.69 4.06
N ALA A 3 -32.64 -9.83 3.43
CA ALA A 3 -31.79 -10.20 2.28
C ALA A 3 -32.28 -9.54 0.98
N GLY A 4 -33.46 -8.93 0.96
CA GLY A 4 -34.03 -8.27 -0.21
C GLY A 4 -33.59 -6.83 -0.45
N ASP A 5 -33.15 -6.13 0.60
CA ASP A 5 -32.93 -4.68 0.55
C ASP A 5 -31.64 -4.28 -0.19
N TRP A 6 -30.61 -5.13 -0.19
CA TRP A 6 -29.37 -4.85 -0.89
C TRP A 6 -29.46 -5.10 -2.41
N LEU A 7 -30.24 -6.13 -2.82
CA LEU A 7 -30.49 -6.37 -4.25
C LEU A 7 -31.33 -5.25 -4.86
N THR A 8 -32.32 -4.73 -4.11
CA THR A 8 -33.10 -3.56 -4.53
C THR A 8 -32.21 -2.32 -4.63
N ARG A 9 -31.31 -2.10 -3.66
CA ARG A 9 -30.34 -1.00 -3.72
C ARG A 9 -29.34 -1.15 -4.89
N LEU A 10 -28.87 -2.37 -5.16
CA LEU A 10 -28.01 -2.62 -6.33
C LEU A 10 -28.76 -2.45 -7.66
N THR A 11 -30.04 -2.83 -7.72
CA THR A 11 -30.86 -2.60 -8.92
C THR A 11 -31.22 -1.12 -9.08
N ASP A 12 -31.42 -0.38 -8.01
CA ASP A 12 -31.62 1.07 -8.04
C ASP A 12 -30.33 1.79 -8.44
N LEU A 13 -29.16 1.40 -7.88
CA LEU A 13 -27.85 1.89 -8.30
C LEU A 13 -27.56 1.55 -9.77
N ALA A 14 -27.98 0.36 -10.24
CA ALA A 14 -27.84 -0.02 -11.64
C ALA A 14 -28.83 0.72 -12.57
N ARG A 15 -29.99 1.16 -12.05
CA ARG A 15 -30.95 2.03 -12.76
C ARG A 15 -30.46 3.47 -12.83
N ASP A 16 -29.97 4.01 -11.72
CA ASP A 16 -29.36 5.35 -11.67
C ASP A 16 -28.10 5.41 -12.55
N ALA A 17 -27.32 4.31 -12.63
CA ALA A 17 -26.19 4.16 -13.54
C ALA A 17 -26.58 4.22 -15.04
N ARG A 18 -27.84 3.95 -15.38
CA ARG A 18 -28.36 4.04 -16.77
C ARG A 18 -28.86 5.44 -17.14
N ASN A 19 -28.83 6.40 -16.22
CA ASN A 19 -29.26 7.77 -16.51
C ASN A 19 -28.05 8.64 -16.93
N PRO A 20 -27.78 8.85 -18.24
CA PRO A 20 -26.56 9.49 -18.74
C PRO A 20 -26.40 10.95 -18.29
N ARG A 21 -27.42 11.58 -17.75
CA ARG A 21 -27.38 12.97 -17.28
C ARG A 21 -26.78 13.15 -15.88
N GLN A 22 -26.56 12.06 -15.13
CA GLN A 22 -26.04 12.12 -13.76
C GLN A 22 -24.55 11.75 -13.62
N TRP A 23 -23.94 11.16 -14.64
CA TRP A 23 -22.57 10.60 -14.60
C TRP A 23 -21.55 11.47 -15.34
N HIS A 24 -21.55 12.77 -15.13
CA HIS A 24 -20.52 13.60 -15.72
C HIS A 24 -19.34 13.72 -14.75
N VAL A 25 -18.33 12.86 -14.93
CA VAL A 25 -17.04 12.97 -14.21
C VAL A 25 -16.21 14.02 -14.92
N PRO A 26 -15.81 15.11 -14.24
CA PRO A 26 -15.01 16.20 -14.83
C PRO A 26 -13.69 15.73 -15.43
N SER A 27 -13.21 16.44 -16.46
CA SER A 27 -11.93 16.18 -17.15
C SER A 27 -10.74 16.12 -16.20
N ASN A 28 -10.69 16.95 -15.18
CA ASN A 28 -9.64 16.94 -14.16
C ASN A 28 -9.54 15.60 -13.41
N VAL A 29 -10.67 14.96 -13.09
CA VAL A 29 -10.69 13.66 -12.41
C VAL A 29 -10.12 12.57 -13.31
N TRP A 30 -10.51 12.54 -14.60
CA TRP A 30 -9.93 11.63 -15.59
C TRP A 30 -8.44 11.92 -15.82
N GLY A 31 -8.08 13.19 -15.99
CA GLY A 31 -6.69 13.62 -16.20
C GLY A 31 -5.78 13.20 -15.04
N LEU A 32 -6.22 13.43 -13.79
CA LEU A 32 -5.49 13.00 -12.60
C LEU A 32 -5.47 11.48 -12.44
N GLY A 33 -6.57 10.81 -12.79
CA GLY A 33 -6.65 9.35 -12.77
C GLY A 33 -5.66 8.71 -13.76
N VAL A 34 -5.61 9.18 -15.00
CA VAL A 34 -4.65 8.71 -16.02
C VAL A 34 -3.21 9.02 -15.60
N THR A 35 -2.94 10.23 -15.09
CA THR A 35 -1.63 10.60 -14.56
C THR A 35 -1.18 9.65 -13.46
N SER A 36 -2.06 9.36 -12.52
CA SER A 36 -1.79 8.47 -11.38
C SER A 36 -1.61 7.03 -11.86
N MET A 37 -2.46 6.55 -12.77
CA MET A 37 -2.34 5.23 -13.39
C MET A 37 -0.98 5.03 -14.05
N LEU A 38 -0.55 5.95 -14.91
CA LEU A 38 0.75 5.87 -15.58
C LEU A 38 1.91 5.90 -14.57
N THR A 39 1.81 6.72 -13.55
CA THR A 39 2.84 6.79 -12.51
C THR A 39 2.90 5.50 -11.68
N ASP A 40 1.75 4.92 -11.36
CA ASP A 40 1.70 3.66 -10.62
C ASP A 40 2.15 2.48 -11.49
N VAL A 41 1.82 2.43 -12.79
CA VAL A 41 2.47 1.48 -13.73
C VAL A 41 3.98 1.57 -13.64
N SER A 42 4.53 2.79 -13.76
CA SER A 42 5.98 3.02 -13.68
C SER A 42 6.57 2.57 -12.33
N SER A 43 5.91 2.92 -11.23
CA SER A 43 6.40 2.60 -9.89
C SER A 43 6.40 1.10 -9.63
N GLU A 44 5.32 0.42 -9.99
CA GLU A 44 5.14 -1.00 -9.73
C GLU A 44 5.97 -1.89 -10.66
N MET A 45 6.28 -1.42 -11.89
CA MET A 45 7.30 -2.07 -12.74
C MET A 45 8.63 -2.19 -12.01
N VAL A 46 9.10 -1.12 -11.38
CA VAL A 46 10.37 -1.11 -10.65
C VAL A 46 10.27 -1.91 -9.35
N LEU A 47 9.25 -1.63 -8.54
CA LEU A 47 9.09 -2.26 -7.23
C LEU A 47 9.04 -3.79 -7.33
N SER A 48 8.29 -4.32 -8.29
CA SER A 48 8.10 -5.76 -8.46
C SER A 48 9.36 -6.52 -8.87
N ILE A 49 10.35 -5.85 -9.46
CA ILE A 49 11.62 -6.49 -9.88
C ILE A 49 12.76 -6.32 -8.86
N LEU A 50 12.62 -5.39 -7.89
CA LEU A 50 13.70 -5.09 -6.94
C LEU A 50 14.22 -6.31 -6.20
N PRO A 51 13.40 -7.28 -5.73
CA PRO A 51 13.93 -8.49 -5.08
C PRO A 51 14.92 -9.26 -5.94
N ALA A 52 14.55 -9.50 -7.20
CA ALA A 52 15.41 -10.19 -8.15
C ALA A 52 16.64 -9.35 -8.56
N TYR A 53 16.40 -8.07 -8.85
CA TYR A 53 17.47 -7.16 -9.28
C TYR A 53 18.56 -6.96 -8.22
N LEU A 54 18.17 -6.74 -6.96
CA LEU A 54 19.13 -6.47 -5.90
C LEU A 54 19.85 -7.73 -5.43
N VAL A 55 19.12 -8.82 -5.21
CA VAL A 55 19.67 -10.02 -4.56
C VAL A 55 20.12 -11.07 -5.55
N MET A 56 19.26 -11.46 -6.52
CA MET A 56 19.60 -12.57 -7.44
C MET A 56 20.60 -12.15 -8.50
N THR A 57 20.45 -10.97 -9.10
CA THR A 57 21.30 -10.51 -10.19
C THR A 57 22.40 -9.58 -9.68
N GLY A 58 22.09 -8.71 -8.74
CA GLY A 58 23.01 -7.74 -8.19
C GLY A 58 23.99 -8.31 -7.18
N GLY A 59 23.71 -9.50 -6.64
CA GLY A 59 24.54 -10.14 -5.61
C GLY A 59 24.67 -9.36 -4.32
N LEU A 60 23.74 -8.40 -4.08
CA LEU A 60 23.74 -7.62 -2.85
C LEU A 60 23.20 -8.46 -1.69
N ALA A 61 23.70 -8.15 -0.49
CA ALA A 61 23.19 -8.77 0.72
C ALA A 61 21.67 -8.51 0.86
N PRO A 62 20.91 -9.47 1.40
CA PRO A 62 19.47 -9.31 1.65
C PRO A 62 19.10 -8.05 2.45
N LEU A 63 20.04 -7.52 3.23
CA LEU A 63 19.90 -6.22 3.90
C LEU A 63 19.57 -5.09 2.93
N ALA A 64 20.13 -5.08 1.71
CA ALA A 64 19.82 -4.04 0.73
C ALA A 64 18.36 -4.06 0.31
N LEU A 65 17.80 -5.27 0.12
CA LEU A 65 16.37 -5.44 -0.13
C LEU A 65 15.54 -5.03 1.10
N GLY A 66 15.97 -5.40 2.31
CA GLY A 66 15.30 -5.03 3.55
C GLY A 66 15.21 -3.51 3.74
N VAL A 67 16.29 -2.79 3.44
CA VAL A 67 16.31 -1.33 3.49
C VAL A 67 15.42 -0.73 2.40
N ALA A 68 15.49 -1.23 1.16
CA ALA A 68 14.65 -0.74 0.08
C ALA A 68 13.14 -0.95 0.36
N ALA A 69 12.76 -2.17 0.75
CA ALA A 69 11.38 -2.50 1.10
C ALA A 69 10.91 -1.74 2.35
N GLY A 70 11.75 -1.65 3.38
CA GLY A 70 11.43 -0.93 4.61
C GLY A 70 11.19 0.56 4.37
N VAL A 71 12.08 1.24 3.64
CA VAL A 71 11.89 2.66 3.27
C VAL A 71 10.65 2.84 2.40
N HIS A 72 10.37 1.90 1.50
CA HIS A 72 9.15 1.93 0.69
C HIS A 72 7.89 1.84 1.56
N GLU A 73 7.83 0.89 2.49
CA GLU A 73 6.68 0.68 3.39
C GLU A 73 6.55 1.76 4.47
N GLY A 74 7.66 2.41 4.85
CA GLY A 74 7.68 3.60 5.70
C GLY A 74 7.22 4.88 5.01
N GLY A 75 7.15 4.90 3.68
CA GLY A 75 6.80 6.07 2.86
C GLY A 75 5.47 6.74 3.20
N PRO A 76 4.37 6.00 3.48
CA PRO A 76 3.08 6.60 3.87
C PRO A 76 3.16 7.51 5.10
N MET A 77 4.04 7.19 6.06
CA MET A 77 4.30 8.06 7.21
C MET A 77 4.87 9.42 6.77
N LEU A 78 5.84 9.42 5.85
CA LEU A 78 6.42 10.65 5.31
C LEU A 78 5.36 11.47 4.54
N ALA A 79 4.45 10.80 3.82
CA ALA A 79 3.35 11.43 3.11
C ALA A 79 2.39 12.18 4.06
N ALA A 80 2.05 11.58 5.19
CA ALA A 80 1.16 12.18 6.17
C ALA A 80 1.76 13.47 6.77
N TRP A 81 3.07 13.48 7.03
CA TRP A 81 3.77 14.65 7.61
C TRP A 81 4.05 15.74 6.57
N ALA A 82 4.53 15.38 5.38
CA ALA A 82 4.85 16.35 4.33
C ALA A 82 3.58 16.97 3.70
N GLY A 83 2.53 16.18 3.52
CA GLY A 83 1.27 16.64 2.94
C GLY A 83 0.60 17.75 3.77
N GLY A 84 0.63 17.62 5.11
CA GLY A 84 0.08 18.63 6.00
C GLY A 84 0.86 19.95 5.99
N LEU A 85 2.19 19.90 5.84
CA LEU A 85 3.06 21.09 5.85
C LEU A 85 3.07 21.85 4.52
N MET A 86 2.84 21.17 3.39
CA MET A 86 2.99 21.74 2.06
C MET A 86 1.68 22.13 1.39
N ALA A 87 0.56 21.50 1.76
CA ALA A 87 -0.76 21.81 1.23
C ALA A 87 -1.21 23.26 1.53
N ASP A 88 -0.71 23.85 2.60
CA ASP A 88 -1.10 25.19 3.07
C ASP A 88 -0.29 26.35 2.46
N ARG A 89 0.80 26.08 1.70
CA ARG A 89 1.76 27.14 1.34
C ARG A 89 1.77 27.59 -0.11
N SER A 90 1.26 26.82 -1.05
CA SER A 90 1.26 27.22 -2.46
C SER A 90 -0.14 27.16 -3.04
N GLY A 91 -0.72 28.28 -3.41
CA GLY A 91 -1.99 28.33 -4.16
C GLY A 91 -1.91 27.68 -5.56
N ARG A 92 -0.80 27.01 -5.90
CA ARG A 92 -0.51 26.36 -7.19
C ARG A 92 -0.49 24.83 -7.04
N ARG A 93 -1.65 24.23 -6.86
CA ARG A 93 -1.79 22.77 -6.58
C ARG A 93 -1.28 21.90 -7.70
N LYS A 94 -1.59 22.25 -8.97
CA LYS A 94 -1.11 21.50 -10.15
C LYS A 94 0.42 21.50 -10.22
N LEU A 95 1.07 22.64 -9.97
CA LEU A 95 2.53 22.74 -9.98
C LEU A 95 3.15 21.90 -8.85
N THR A 96 2.59 21.95 -7.65
CA THR A 96 3.07 21.15 -6.50
C THR A 96 2.89 19.66 -6.75
N ALA A 97 1.74 19.21 -7.26
CA ALA A 97 1.54 17.84 -7.67
C ALA A 97 2.52 17.43 -8.77
N GLY A 98 2.68 18.30 -9.80
CA GLY A 98 3.59 18.09 -10.92
C GLY A 98 5.05 17.92 -10.50
N SER A 99 5.52 18.70 -9.53
CA SER A 99 6.88 18.55 -8.99
C SER A 99 7.07 17.18 -8.30
N GLY A 100 6.04 16.68 -7.60
CA GLY A 100 6.07 15.34 -7.01
C GLY A 100 6.10 14.23 -8.06
N TYR A 101 5.31 14.34 -9.13
CA TYR A 101 5.35 13.40 -10.26
C TYR A 101 6.68 13.45 -11.01
N ALA A 102 7.22 14.64 -11.28
CA ALA A 102 8.52 14.82 -11.92
C ALA A 102 9.67 14.25 -11.08
N LEU A 103 9.64 14.48 -9.76
CA LEU A 103 10.64 13.91 -8.84
C LEU A 103 10.63 12.38 -8.89
N SER A 104 9.47 11.76 -8.86
CA SER A 104 9.35 10.30 -9.02
C SER A 104 9.86 9.82 -10.39
N ALA A 105 9.60 10.55 -11.47
CA ALA A 105 10.11 10.21 -12.81
C ALA A 105 11.65 10.28 -12.85
N ILE A 106 12.26 11.31 -12.28
CA ILE A 106 13.73 11.46 -12.18
C ILE A 106 14.33 10.28 -11.38
N CYS A 107 13.68 9.83 -10.32
CA CYS A 107 14.14 8.66 -9.55
C CYS A 107 14.24 7.39 -10.41
N ARG A 108 13.44 7.25 -11.48
CA ARG A 108 13.56 6.10 -12.41
C ARG A 108 14.90 6.11 -13.16
N LEU A 109 15.41 7.28 -13.53
CA LEU A 109 16.75 7.41 -14.08
C LEU A 109 17.85 7.11 -13.04
N GLY A 110 17.61 7.39 -11.79
CA GLY A 110 18.54 7.08 -10.71
C GLY A 110 18.92 5.59 -10.67
N TRP A 111 18.01 4.68 -11.02
CA TRP A 111 18.30 3.26 -11.10
C TRP A 111 19.35 2.89 -12.17
N PHE A 112 19.45 3.68 -13.25
CA PHE A 112 20.54 3.53 -14.24
C PHE A 112 21.87 4.02 -13.69
N ALA A 113 21.85 5.13 -12.96
CA ALA A 113 23.07 5.75 -12.44
C ALA A 113 23.67 5.00 -11.24
N LEU A 114 22.94 4.09 -10.61
CA LEU A 114 23.40 3.26 -9.50
C LEU A 114 24.39 2.18 -9.96
N SER A 115 25.49 2.57 -10.61
CA SER A 115 26.59 1.68 -11.01
C SER A 115 27.39 1.15 -9.81
N GLY A 116 27.44 1.89 -8.70
CA GLY A 116 27.98 1.45 -7.42
C GLY A 116 26.85 1.23 -6.41
N ARG A 117 26.26 0.04 -6.43
CA ARG A 117 25.05 -0.35 -5.66
C ARG A 117 25.27 -0.35 -4.15
N THR A 118 25.47 0.81 -3.54
CA THR A 118 25.56 0.92 -2.09
C THR A 118 24.16 0.95 -1.47
N ILE A 119 24.03 0.38 -0.27
CA ILE A 119 22.76 0.34 0.46
C ILE A 119 22.24 1.76 0.71
N THR A 120 23.14 2.70 0.98
CA THR A 120 22.80 4.12 1.21
C THR A 120 22.22 4.79 -0.04
N ALA A 121 22.80 4.52 -1.23
CA ALA A 121 22.29 5.07 -2.49
C ALA A 121 20.92 4.49 -2.85
N ILE A 122 20.71 3.19 -2.63
CA ILE A 122 19.41 2.52 -2.81
C ILE A 122 18.37 3.13 -1.85
N ALA A 123 18.70 3.23 -0.57
CA ALA A 123 17.82 3.84 0.44
C ALA A 123 17.46 5.30 0.09
N GLY A 124 18.44 6.09 -0.31
CA GLY A 124 18.26 7.47 -0.73
C GLY A 124 17.34 7.59 -1.94
N LEU A 125 17.53 6.76 -2.95
CA LEU A 125 16.71 6.77 -4.17
C LEU A 125 15.25 6.41 -3.88
N VAL A 126 15.01 5.34 -3.09
CA VAL A 126 13.66 4.96 -2.67
C VAL A 126 13.03 6.03 -1.80
N LEU A 127 13.79 6.62 -0.87
CA LEU A 127 13.30 7.71 -0.02
C LEU A 127 12.85 8.93 -0.83
N VAL A 128 13.65 9.37 -1.78
CA VAL A 128 13.34 10.52 -2.65
C VAL A 128 12.10 10.22 -3.50
N ASP A 129 11.96 9.01 -4.03
CA ASP A 129 10.73 8.60 -4.73
C ASP A 129 9.49 8.64 -3.83
N ARG A 130 9.61 8.17 -2.57
CA ARG A 130 8.52 8.25 -1.58
C ARG A 130 8.17 9.69 -1.20
N MET A 131 9.15 10.58 -1.12
CA MET A 131 8.93 12.02 -0.93
C MET A 131 8.16 12.61 -2.13
N GLY A 132 8.49 12.23 -3.36
CA GLY A 132 7.72 12.60 -4.55
C GLY A 132 6.25 12.18 -4.45
N LYS A 133 5.99 10.94 -4.00
CA LYS A 133 4.62 10.45 -3.76
C LYS A 133 3.90 11.24 -2.67
N ALA A 134 4.59 11.56 -1.58
CA ALA A 134 4.07 12.38 -0.49
C ALA A 134 3.65 13.77 -0.97
N LEU A 135 4.54 14.42 -1.74
CA LEU A 135 4.36 15.78 -2.25
C LEU A 135 3.15 15.90 -3.17
N ARG A 136 2.86 14.88 -3.98
CA ARG A 136 1.76 14.93 -4.96
C ARG A 136 0.39 14.57 -4.40
N THR A 137 0.30 13.78 -3.30
CA THR A 137 -0.95 13.18 -2.86
C THR A 137 -1.98 14.22 -2.41
N ALA A 138 -1.63 15.10 -1.48
CA ALA A 138 -2.56 16.10 -0.95
C ALA A 138 -3.02 17.14 -1.99
N PRO A 139 -2.13 17.74 -2.83
CA PRO A 139 -2.57 18.65 -3.88
C PRO A 139 -3.45 17.98 -4.94
N ARG A 140 -3.16 16.72 -5.32
CA ARG A 140 -3.98 15.94 -6.23
C ARG A 140 -5.39 15.73 -5.68
N ASP A 141 -5.50 15.27 -4.44
CA ASP A 141 -6.78 15.00 -3.81
C ASP A 141 -7.59 16.29 -3.64
N ALA A 142 -6.93 17.42 -3.38
CA ALA A 142 -7.56 18.73 -3.36
C ALA A 142 -8.11 19.14 -4.73
N ILE A 143 -7.36 18.94 -5.83
CA ILE A 143 -7.85 19.25 -7.18
C ILE A 143 -9.09 18.38 -7.49
N ILE A 144 -9.07 17.08 -7.17
CA ILE A 144 -10.24 16.20 -7.34
C ILE A 144 -11.45 16.77 -6.59
N SER A 145 -11.26 17.10 -5.32
CA SER A 145 -12.35 17.58 -4.45
C SER A 145 -12.96 18.89 -4.95
N LEU A 146 -12.14 19.80 -5.47
CA LEU A 146 -12.57 21.10 -5.99
C LEU A 146 -13.17 21.03 -7.41
N SER A 147 -12.95 19.92 -8.11
CA SER A 147 -13.47 19.73 -9.48
C SER A 147 -14.89 19.16 -9.52
N VAL A 148 -15.42 18.71 -8.39
CA VAL A 148 -16.74 18.05 -8.31
C VAL A 148 -17.61 18.65 -7.21
N ARG A 149 -18.93 18.46 -7.31
CA ARG A 149 -19.86 18.84 -6.25
C ARG A 149 -19.73 17.87 -5.06
N PRO A 150 -20.11 18.30 -3.84
CA PRO A 150 -20.02 17.47 -2.64
C PRO A 150 -20.74 16.11 -2.75
N ASP A 151 -21.86 16.05 -3.47
CA ASP A 151 -22.64 14.84 -3.71
C ASP A 151 -21.95 13.83 -4.70
N GLN A 152 -20.92 14.25 -5.43
CA GLN A 152 -20.18 13.47 -6.41
C GLN A 152 -18.77 13.07 -5.96
N LEU A 153 -18.32 13.48 -4.78
CA LEU A 153 -16.97 13.22 -4.27
C LEU A 153 -16.63 11.72 -4.24
N ALA A 154 -17.56 10.89 -3.75
CA ALA A 154 -17.34 9.44 -3.66
C ALA A 154 -17.11 8.82 -5.04
N THR A 155 -17.88 9.25 -6.05
CA THR A 155 -17.73 8.78 -7.45
C THR A 155 -16.39 9.23 -8.04
N ALA A 156 -16.02 10.50 -7.85
CA ALA A 156 -14.76 11.04 -8.36
C ALA A 156 -13.54 10.32 -7.78
N PHE A 157 -13.50 10.15 -6.46
CA PHE A 157 -12.43 9.36 -5.82
C PHE A 157 -12.50 7.88 -6.21
N GLY A 158 -13.69 7.32 -6.43
CA GLY A 158 -13.88 5.95 -6.92
C GLY A 158 -13.24 5.74 -8.29
N VAL A 159 -13.49 6.63 -9.26
CA VAL A 159 -12.88 6.59 -10.59
C VAL A 159 -11.36 6.73 -10.49
N HIS A 160 -10.88 7.70 -9.71
CA HIS A 160 -9.44 7.88 -9.50
C HIS A 160 -8.78 6.62 -8.91
N ARG A 161 -9.36 6.02 -7.87
CA ARG A 161 -8.86 4.80 -7.23
C ARG A 161 -8.90 3.59 -8.16
N ALA A 162 -9.89 3.49 -9.02
CA ALA A 162 -9.95 2.41 -10.01
C ALA A 162 -8.81 2.51 -11.02
N LEU A 163 -8.46 3.72 -11.46
CA LEU A 163 -7.33 3.96 -12.35
C LEU A 163 -5.98 3.71 -11.64
N ASP A 164 -5.82 4.14 -10.38
CA ASP A 164 -4.67 3.79 -9.54
C ASP A 164 -4.48 2.27 -9.47
N ALA A 165 -5.54 1.53 -9.12
CA ALA A 165 -5.51 0.07 -9.01
C ALA A 165 -5.18 -0.61 -10.35
N ALA A 166 -5.71 -0.09 -11.46
CA ALA A 166 -5.37 -0.56 -12.80
C ALA A 166 -3.88 -0.37 -13.09
N GLY A 167 -3.33 0.80 -12.74
CA GLY A 167 -1.89 1.08 -12.88
C GLY A 167 -1.04 0.13 -12.04
N ALA A 168 -1.41 -0.08 -10.79
CA ALA A 168 -0.71 -0.99 -9.88
C ALA A 168 -0.72 -2.45 -10.37
N ALA A 169 -1.80 -2.90 -11.03
CA ALA A 169 -1.88 -4.23 -11.61
C ALA A 169 -1.08 -4.35 -12.92
N LEU A 170 -1.13 -3.34 -13.79
CA LEU A 170 -0.49 -3.36 -15.09
C LEU A 170 1.05 -3.27 -15.00
N GLY A 171 1.59 -2.52 -14.03
CA GLY A 171 3.03 -2.34 -13.86
C GLY A 171 3.79 -3.66 -13.76
N PRO A 172 3.48 -4.52 -12.80
CA PRO A 172 4.16 -5.82 -12.67
C PRO A 172 3.93 -6.75 -13.87
N ILE A 173 2.76 -6.69 -14.53
CA ILE A 173 2.50 -7.47 -15.76
C ILE A 173 3.46 -7.04 -16.88
N LEU A 174 3.65 -5.73 -17.08
CA LEU A 174 4.59 -5.22 -18.05
C LEU A 174 6.04 -5.61 -17.71
N ALA A 175 6.41 -5.54 -16.43
CA ALA A 175 7.71 -5.99 -15.95
C ALA A 175 7.93 -7.50 -16.23
N PHE A 176 6.92 -8.34 -15.97
CA PHE A 176 6.95 -9.75 -16.30
C PHE A 176 7.17 -9.98 -17.80
N VAL A 177 6.38 -9.34 -18.66
CA VAL A 177 6.47 -9.51 -20.12
C VAL A 177 7.86 -9.12 -20.63
N LEU A 178 8.42 -8.02 -20.12
CA LEU A 178 9.76 -7.58 -20.49
C LEU A 178 10.84 -8.57 -20.03
N LEU A 179 10.78 -9.03 -18.78
CA LEU A 179 11.74 -10.03 -18.28
C LEU A 179 11.60 -11.37 -18.97
N TRP A 180 10.39 -11.76 -19.36
CA TRP A 180 10.17 -13.01 -20.10
C TRP A 180 10.74 -12.94 -21.52
N ARG A 181 10.60 -11.78 -22.18
CA ARG A 181 11.14 -11.56 -23.54
C ARG A 181 12.64 -11.29 -23.53
N MET A 182 13.17 -10.67 -22.50
CA MET A 182 14.55 -10.23 -22.36
C MET A 182 15.08 -10.59 -20.96
N PRO A 183 15.38 -11.87 -20.69
CA PRO A 183 15.84 -12.30 -19.36
C PRO A 183 17.08 -11.54 -18.90
N GLY A 184 17.05 -11.05 -17.65
CA GLY A 184 18.16 -10.31 -17.04
C GLY A 184 18.33 -8.85 -17.48
N ARG A 185 17.55 -8.36 -18.45
CA ARG A 185 17.63 -6.96 -18.93
C ARG A 185 16.79 -6.02 -18.08
N TYR A 186 17.17 -5.84 -16.83
CA TYR A 186 16.51 -4.90 -15.90
C TYR A 186 16.64 -3.44 -16.34
N ASP A 187 17.70 -3.11 -17.08
CA ASP A 187 17.90 -1.80 -17.71
C ASP A 187 16.73 -1.41 -18.62
N VAL A 188 16.22 -2.35 -19.42
CA VAL A 188 15.05 -2.12 -20.28
C VAL A 188 13.81 -1.78 -19.43
N ILE A 189 13.62 -2.42 -18.27
CA ILE A 189 12.48 -2.15 -17.39
C ILE A 189 12.61 -0.78 -16.76
N PHE A 190 13.80 -0.40 -16.28
CA PHE A 190 14.02 0.94 -15.73
C PHE A 190 13.78 2.02 -16.79
N PHE A 191 14.25 1.81 -18.03
CA PHE A 191 13.99 2.73 -19.12
C PHE A 191 12.50 2.82 -19.47
N ALA A 192 11.81 1.70 -19.64
CA ALA A 192 10.38 1.66 -19.92
C ALA A 192 9.58 2.35 -18.78
N SER A 193 9.94 2.07 -17.53
CA SER A 193 9.36 2.71 -16.36
C SER A 193 9.56 4.23 -16.40
N PHE A 194 10.75 4.71 -16.75
CA PHE A 194 11.02 6.14 -16.91
C PHE A 194 10.15 6.77 -18.01
N VAL A 195 10.05 6.14 -19.17
CA VAL A 195 9.21 6.64 -20.28
C VAL A 195 7.75 6.74 -19.84
N VAL A 196 7.22 5.72 -19.17
CA VAL A 196 5.85 5.73 -18.66
C VAL A 196 5.65 6.82 -17.60
N ALA A 197 6.64 7.04 -16.71
CA ALA A 197 6.58 8.12 -15.73
C ALA A 197 6.54 9.51 -16.39
N VAL A 198 7.34 9.72 -17.43
CA VAL A 198 7.34 10.97 -18.22
C VAL A 198 5.99 11.16 -18.91
N LEU A 199 5.39 10.11 -19.47
CA LEU A 199 4.04 10.18 -20.03
C LEU A 199 3.01 10.57 -18.95
N GLY A 200 3.16 10.13 -17.72
CA GLY A 200 2.34 10.57 -16.59
C GLY A 200 2.48 12.06 -16.30
N VAL A 201 3.71 12.60 -16.31
CA VAL A 201 3.95 14.05 -16.15
C VAL A 201 3.36 14.83 -17.31
N VAL A 202 3.49 14.35 -18.54
CA VAL A 202 2.89 14.99 -19.74
C VAL A 202 1.36 14.95 -19.65
N ALA A 203 0.78 13.83 -19.22
CA ALA A 203 -0.67 13.72 -19.02
C ALA A 203 -1.17 14.74 -18.00
N LEU A 204 -0.48 14.94 -16.87
CA LEU A 204 -0.80 16.00 -15.91
C LEU A 204 -0.75 17.39 -16.55
N ALA A 205 0.29 17.66 -17.32
CA ALA A 205 0.47 18.97 -17.96
C ALA A 205 -0.66 19.28 -18.94
N LEU A 206 -1.07 18.29 -19.73
CA LEU A 206 -2.01 18.47 -20.83
C LEU A 206 -3.50 18.28 -20.44
N LEU A 207 -3.78 17.36 -19.50
CA LEU A 207 -5.15 16.95 -19.19
C LEU A 207 -5.72 17.57 -17.92
N VAL A 208 -4.88 18.15 -17.06
CA VAL A 208 -5.32 18.70 -15.76
C VAL A 208 -5.25 20.23 -15.82
N GLU A 209 -6.32 20.85 -15.39
CA GLU A 209 -6.38 22.32 -15.25
C GLU A 209 -6.19 22.73 -13.78
N GLU A 210 -5.58 23.89 -13.53
CA GLU A 210 -5.49 24.46 -12.19
C GLU A 210 -6.90 24.82 -11.70
N THR A 211 -7.25 24.38 -10.53
CA THR A 211 -8.57 24.68 -9.93
C THR A 211 -8.39 25.80 -8.90
N PRO A 212 -8.94 26.99 -9.15
CA PRO A 212 -8.85 28.10 -8.20
C PRO A 212 -9.51 27.76 -6.87
N GLU A 213 -8.94 28.25 -5.78
CA GLU A 213 -9.54 28.11 -4.45
C GLU A 213 -10.73 29.05 -4.33
N PRO A 214 -11.91 28.56 -3.90
CA PRO A 214 -13.00 29.45 -3.51
C PRO A 214 -12.54 30.33 -2.33
N ALA A 215 -12.72 31.63 -2.42
CA ALA A 215 -12.28 32.61 -1.41
C ALA A 215 -12.86 32.38 0.01
N ALA A 216 -13.87 31.51 0.15
CA ALA A 216 -14.53 31.18 1.41
C ALA A 216 -13.98 29.93 2.11
N ALA A 217 -13.03 29.18 1.54
CA ALA A 217 -12.62 27.87 2.07
C ALA A 217 -11.67 27.96 3.29
N ASP A 218 -11.14 29.14 3.62
CA ASP A 218 -10.21 29.33 4.75
C ASP A 218 -10.86 29.39 6.13
N ALA A 219 -12.18 29.60 6.20
CA ALA A 219 -12.87 29.83 7.47
C ALA A 219 -13.17 28.56 8.29
N ASP A 220 -13.26 27.38 7.66
CA ASP A 220 -13.70 26.12 8.30
C ASP A 220 -12.60 25.05 8.44
N ARG A 221 -11.33 25.40 8.16
CA ARG A 221 -10.23 24.45 8.37
C ARG A 221 -9.96 24.31 9.87
N ILE A 222 -10.35 23.17 10.43
CA ILE A 222 -9.94 22.76 11.78
C ILE A 222 -8.40 22.62 11.75
N ARG A 223 -7.69 23.67 12.16
CA ARG A 223 -6.23 23.62 12.37
C ARG A 223 -5.98 22.80 13.62
N LEU A 224 -5.74 21.52 13.44
CA LEU A 224 -5.27 20.67 14.54
C LEU A 224 -3.92 21.20 15.03
N SER A 225 -3.87 21.62 16.28
CA SER A 225 -2.62 21.98 16.92
C SER A 225 -1.72 20.74 17.04
N SER A 226 -0.38 20.92 16.94
CA SER A 226 0.56 19.83 17.24
C SER A 226 0.28 19.21 18.61
N ARG A 227 -0.24 19.98 19.55
CA ARG A 227 -0.65 19.52 20.89
C ARG A 227 -1.80 18.52 20.82
N ASP A 228 -2.80 18.75 19.94
CA ASP A 228 -3.96 17.85 19.76
C ASP A 228 -3.53 16.55 19.09
N VAL A 229 -2.57 16.62 18.17
CA VAL A 229 -1.99 15.45 17.49
C VAL A 229 -1.25 14.56 18.50
N PHE A 230 -0.43 15.14 19.40
CA PHE A 230 0.26 14.37 20.43
C PHE A 230 -0.67 13.93 21.58
N ALA A 231 -1.70 14.69 21.91
CA ALA A 231 -2.71 14.31 22.90
C ALA A 231 -3.47 13.03 22.48
N ALA A 232 -3.78 12.89 21.20
CA ALA A 232 -4.44 11.69 20.66
C ALA A 232 -3.57 10.41 20.82
N PHE A 233 -2.25 10.52 20.80
CA PHE A 233 -1.35 9.39 21.11
C PHE A 233 -1.50 8.92 22.57
N GLY A 234 -1.82 9.83 23.49
CA GLY A 234 -2.09 9.55 24.90
C GLY A 234 -3.43 8.90 25.19
N ASP A 235 -4.36 8.89 24.23
CA ASP A 235 -5.72 8.39 24.39
C ASP A 235 -5.75 6.88 24.69
N ALA A 236 -6.43 6.51 25.76
CA ALA A 236 -6.58 5.12 26.19
C ALA A 236 -7.29 4.24 25.14
N ALA A 237 -8.11 4.83 24.27
CA ALA A 237 -8.80 4.12 23.19
C ALA A 237 -7.86 3.83 21.98
N VAL A 238 -6.91 4.72 21.69
CA VAL A 238 -5.96 4.58 20.58
C VAL A 238 -4.90 3.52 20.88
N ARG A 239 -4.36 3.53 22.10
CA ARG A 239 -3.21 2.72 22.50
C ARG A 239 -3.34 1.22 22.22
N PRO A 240 -4.44 0.53 22.60
CA PRO A 240 -4.54 -0.92 22.38
C PRO A 240 -4.52 -1.29 20.89
N VAL A 241 -5.20 -0.51 20.05
CA VAL A 241 -5.24 -0.73 18.60
C VAL A 241 -3.88 -0.45 17.98
N LEU A 242 -3.22 0.64 18.39
CA LEU A 242 -1.88 1.01 17.93
C LEU A 242 -0.85 -0.06 18.30
N ILE A 243 -0.83 -0.51 19.57
CA ILE A 243 0.10 -1.54 20.04
C ILE A 243 -0.11 -2.85 19.27
N LEU A 244 -1.37 -3.30 19.14
CA LEU A 244 -1.69 -4.54 18.44
C LEU A 244 -1.27 -4.47 16.95
N ALA A 245 -1.64 -3.39 16.26
CA ALA A 245 -1.32 -3.21 14.86
C ALA A 245 0.20 -3.11 14.61
N THR A 246 0.91 -2.36 15.45
CA THR A 246 2.37 -2.22 15.36
C THR A 246 3.08 -3.52 15.68
N ALA A 247 2.63 -4.27 16.70
CA ALA A 247 3.22 -5.56 17.06
C ALA A 247 3.12 -6.57 15.92
N PHE A 248 1.95 -6.68 15.26
CA PHE A 248 1.82 -7.53 14.08
C PHE A 248 2.67 -7.04 12.91
N ALA A 249 2.72 -5.73 12.67
CA ALA A 249 3.53 -5.16 11.60
C ALA A 249 5.04 -5.42 11.80
N LEU A 250 5.53 -5.41 13.04
CA LEU A 250 6.92 -5.70 13.38
C LEU A 250 7.36 -7.14 13.09
N VAL A 251 6.42 -8.08 13.13
CA VAL A 251 6.71 -9.52 12.93
C VAL A 251 6.27 -10.04 11.57
N THR A 252 5.73 -9.18 10.71
CA THR A 252 5.31 -9.54 9.34
C THR A 252 6.50 -9.45 8.40
N ILE A 253 6.81 -10.53 7.67
CA ILE A 253 7.83 -10.55 6.63
C ILE A 253 7.30 -9.76 5.43
N SER A 254 8.10 -8.83 4.89
CA SER A 254 7.72 -8.09 3.68
C SER A 254 7.56 -9.02 2.47
N ASP A 255 6.55 -8.75 1.64
CA ASP A 255 6.23 -9.53 0.43
C ASP A 255 7.45 -9.69 -0.49
N ALA A 256 8.31 -8.67 -0.54
CA ALA A 256 9.54 -8.71 -1.32
C ALA A 256 10.43 -9.92 -0.96
N PHE A 257 10.52 -10.25 0.33
CA PHE A 257 11.27 -11.41 0.81
C PHE A 257 10.50 -12.71 0.60
N VAL A 258 9.18 -12.69 0.82
CA VAL A 258 8.35 -13.88 0.62
C VAL A 258 8.43 -14.36 -0.83
N TYR A 259 8.27 -13.45 -1.80
CA TYR A 259 8.33 -13.80 -3.22
C TYR A 259 9.74 -14.18 -3.68
N LEU A 260 10.77 -13.48 -3.18
CA LEU A 260 12.14 -13.82 -3.46
C LEU A 260 12.47 -15.26 -3.02
N LEU A 261 12.17 -15.60 -1.78
CA LEU A 261 12.43 -16.92 -1.22
C LEU A 261 11.59 -18.02 -1.87
N LEU A 262 10.31 -17.73 -2.18
CA LEU A 262 9.44 -18.65 -2.90
C LEU A 262 10.05 -19.03 -4.26
N VAL A 263 10.47 -18.05 -5.04
CA VAL A 263 11.07 -18.26 -6.37
C VAL A 263 12.42 -18.98 -6.26
N GLN A 264 13.28 -18.59 -5.31
CA GLN A 264 14.56 -19.25 -5.09
C GLN A 264 14.43 -20.72 -4.68
N ARG A 265 13.54 -21.03 -3.73
CA ARG A 265 13.32 -22.40 -3.24
C ARG A 265 12.60 -23.30 -4.25
N SER A 266 11.77 -22.70 -5.10
CA SER A 266 11.09 -23.43 -6.18
C SER A 266 11.94 -23.57 -7.44
N HIS A 267 13.16 -23.03 -7.46
CA HIS A 267 14.02 -22.94 -8.66
C HIS A 267 13.29 -22.31 -9.87
N ALA A 268 12.30 -21.45 -9.61
CA ALA A 268 11.60 -20.71 -10.64
C ALA A 268 12.43 -19.50 -11.11
N GLY A 269 12.17 -19.03 -12.32
CA GLY A 269 12.87 -17.87 -12.84
C GLY A 269 12.44 -16.56 -12.18
N ALA A 270 13.35 -15.60 -12.08
CA ALA A 270 13.13 -14.29 -11.48
C ALA A 270 11.96 -13.49 -12.12
N GLN A 271 11.65 -13.77 -13.38
CA GLN A 271 10.55 -13.15 -14.12
C GLN A 271 9.18 -13.39 -13.50
N TRP A 272 9.02 -14.44 -12.67
CA TRP A 272 7.74 -14.73 -12.04
C TRP A 272 7.40 -13.82 -10.84
N ILE A 273 8.41 -13.18 -10.22
CA ILE A 273 8.19 -12.32 -9.04
C ILE A 273 7.15 -11.22 -9.30
N PRO A 274 7.18 -10.48 -10.42
CA PRO A 274 6.16 -9.48 -10.71
C PRO A 274 4.72 -10.04 -10.75
N LEU A 275 4.53 -11.25 -11.28
CA LEU A 275 3.19 -11.86 -11.30
C LEU A 275 2.69 -12.27 -9.93
N LEU A 276 3.58 -12.57 -8.97
CA LEU A 276 3.18 -12.83 -7.59
C LEU A 276 2.59 -11.56 -6.94
N TYR A 277 3.18 -10.39 -7.20
CA TYR A 277 2.61 -9.11 -6.76
C TYR A 277 1.23 -8.87 -7.37
N THR A 278 1.09 -9.02 -8.70
CA THR A 278 -0.22 -8.87 -9.38
C THR A 278 -1.24 -9.87 -8.82
N GLY A 279 -0.87 -11.12 -8.68
CA GLY A 279 -1.77 -12.17 -8.19
C GLY A 279 -2.27 -11.89 -6.77
N THR A 280 -1.40 -11.45 -5.86
CA THR A 280 -1.79 -11.05 -4.50
C THR A 280 -2.75 -9.85 -4.52
N SER A 281 -2.48 -8.86 -5.37
CA SER A 281 -3.35 -7.69 -5.52
C SER A 281 -4.73 -8.07 -6.06
N VAL A 282 -4.80 -8.97 -7.04
CA VAL A 282 -6.07 -9.49 -7.58
C VAL A 282 -6.84 -10.30 -6.52
N ALA A 283 -6.14 -11.18 -5.78
CA ALA A 283 -6.76 -11.95 -4.71
C ALA A 283 -7.29 -11.05 -3.58
N PHE A 284 -6.51 -10.04 -3.18
CA PHE A 284 -6.94 -9.00 -2.24
C PHE A 284 -8.21 -8.28 -2.73
N LEU A 285 -8.21 -7.79 -3.96
CA LEU A 285 -9.33 -7.03 -4.52
C LEU A 285 -10.61 -7.87 -4.59
N ALA A 286 -10.49 -9.14 -4.97
CA ALA A 286 -11.63 -10.08 -5.00
C ALA A 286 -12.22 -10.36 -3.62
N LEU A 287 -11.38 -10.37 -2.57
CA LEU A 287 -11.78 -10.73 -1.20
C LEU A 287 -12.09 -9.52 -0.32
N ALA A 288 -11.61 -8.32 -0.64
CA ALA A 288 -11.73 -7.13 0.22
C ALA A 288 -13.18 -6.81 0.62
N VAL A 289 -14.11 -6.81 -0.33
CA VAL A 289 -15.53 -6.53 -0.07
C VAL A 289 -16.23 -7.64 0.72
N PRO A 290 -16.15 -8.93 0.32
CA PRO A 290 -16.73 -10.02 1.09
C PRO A 290 -16.21 -10.10 2.53
N VAL A 291 -14.91 -9.94 2.71
CA VAL A 291 -14.27 -9.99 4.04
C VAL A 291 -14.64 -8.78 4.88
N GLY A 292 -14.70 -7.58 4.28
CA GLY A 292 -15.18 -6.38 4.97
C GLY A 292 -16.60 -6.57 5.51
N TYR A 293 -17.50 -7.08 4.69
CA TYR A 293 -18.86 -7.41 5.10
C TYR A 293 -18.92 -8.47 6.22
N LEU A 294 -18.07 -9.49 6.13
CA LEU A 294 -17.96 -10.49 7.19
C LEU A 294 -17.47 -9.86 8.50
N ALA A 295 -16.46 -8.97 8.43
CA ALA A 295 -15.92 -8.26 9.59
C ALA A 295 -16.98 -7.38 10.29
N ASP A 296 -17.90 -6.80 9.51
CA ASP A 296 -19.02 -6.03 10.06
C ASP A 296 -20.04 -6.90 10.81
N ARG A 297 -20.22 -8.16 10.39
CA ARG A 297 -21.19 -9.09 11.01
C ARG A 297 -20.66 -9.82 12.23
N ILE A 298 -19.44 -10.37 12.15
CA ILE A 298 -18.89 -11.26 13.21
C ILE A 298 -17.85 -10.54 14.10
N GLY A 299 -17.54 -9.29 13.79
CA GLY A 299 -16.58 -8.47 14.53
C GLY A 299 -15.19 -8.43 13.90
N GLY A 300 -14.69 -7.22 13.67
CA GLY A 300 -13.43 -6.98 12.94
C GLY A 300 -12.20 -7.61 13.59
N ARG A 301 -12.11 -7.63 14.95
CA ARG A 301 -10.95 -8.20 15.65
C ARG A 301 -10.75 -9.69 15.34
N GLY A 302 -11.83 -10.48 15.28
CA GLY A 302 -11.74 -11.90 14.93
C GLY A 302 -11.24 -12.12 13.51
N VAL A 303 -11.74 -11.33 12.56
CA VAL A 303 -11.32 -11.37 11.16
C VAL A 303 -9.86 -10.93 11.01
N PHE A 304 -9.43 -9.88 11.72
CA PHE A 304 -8.04 -9.43 11.72
C PHE A 304 -7.07 -10.50 12.22
N VAL A 305 -7.40 -11.17 13.33
CA VAL A 305 -6.59 -12.28 13.88
C VAL A 305 -6.58 -13.47 12.90
N PHE A 306 -7.73 -13.82 12.29
CA PHE A 306 -7.81 -14.86 11.26
C PHE A 306 -6.93 -14.55 10.05
N GLY A 307 -6.86 -13.28 9.62
CA GLY A 307 -5.94 -12.85 8.56
C GLY A 307 -4.48 -13.24 8.85
N HIS A 308 -4.02 -13.10 10.09
CA HIS A 308 -2.66 -13.47 10.46
C HIS A 308 -2.44 -15.01 10.54
N LEU A 309 -3.50 -15.80 10.72
CA LEU A 309 -3.43 -17.26 10.47
C LEU A 309 -3.24 -17.56 8.98
N LEU A 310 -3.94 -16.84 8.09
CA LEU A 310 -3.71 -16.97 6.64
C LEU A 310 -2.27 -16.59 6.27
N LEU A 311 -1.70 -15.57 6.93
CA LEU A 311 -0.30 -15.19 6.74
C LEU A 311 0.65 -16.31 7.15
N LEU A 312 0.43 -16.99 8.28
CA LEU A 312 1.21 -18.15 8.69
C LEU A 312 1.11 -19.29 7.66
N LEU A 313 -0.08 -19.55 7.14
CA LEU A 313 -0.29 -20.55 6.08
C LEU A 313 0.40 -20.14 4.78
N ALA A 314 0.44 -18.83 4.43
CA ALA A 314 1.18 -18.33 3.29
C ALA A 314 2.69 -18.58 3.45
N TYR A 315 3.24 -18.37 4.65
CA TYR A 315 4.64 -18.70 4.94
C TYR A 315 4.89 -20.22 4.85
N ALA A 316 3.97 -21.05 5.32
CA ALA A 316 4.06 -22.50 5.16
C ALA A 316 4.04 -22.93 3.68
N ALA A 317 3.20 -22.30 2.85
CA ALA A 317 3.15 -22.54 1.41
C ALA A 317 4.44 -22.09 0.72
N ALA A 318 4.99 -20.92 1.10
CA ALA A 318 6.19 -20.37 0.48
C ALA A 318 7.48 -21.09 0.91
N PHE A 319 7.55 -21.53 2.18
CA PHE A 319 8.80 -21.99 2.78
C PHE A 319 8.79 -23.45 3.23
N GLY A 320 7.61 -24.01 3.42
CA GLY A 320 7.43 -25.34 4.05
C GLY A 320 7.68 -26.54 3.14
N GLY A 321 7.84 -26.34 1.83
CA GLY A 321 8.03 -27.43 0.88
C GLY A 321 6.83 -28.38 0.75
N LEU A 322 5.65 -27.99 1.22
CA LEU A 322 4.44 -28.83 1.23
C LEU A 322 3.85 -29.04 -0.16
N THR A 323 4.12 -28.13 -1.08
CA THR A 323 3.64 -28.17 -2.46
C THR A 323 4.76 -27.73 -3.41
N VAL A 324 4.65 -28.17 -4.67
CA VAL A 324 5.63 -27.84 -5.73
C VAL A 324 5.12 -26.69 -6.61
N TRP A 325 6.03 -26.05 -7.33
CA TRP A 325 5.70 -25.04 -8.32
C TRP A 325 4.79 -25.64 -9.42
N PRO A 326 3.74 -24.95 -9.90
CA PRO A 326 3.33 -23.56 -9.52
C PRO A 326 2.35 -23.50 -8.34
N TRP A 327 1.95 -24.61 -7.73
CA TRP A 327 0.85 -24.66 -6.76
C TRP A 327 1.19 -23.96 -5.43
N ASN A 328 2.46 -24.01 -5.00
CA ASN A 328 2.93 -23.24 -3.85
C ASN A 328 2.82 -21.72 -4.08
N ALA A 329 3.04 -21.25 -5.32
CA ALA A 329 2.88 -19.86 -5.69
C ALA A 329 1.41 -19.43 -5.66
N VAL A 330 0.52 -20.24 -6.25
CA VAL A 330 -0.93 -19.99 -6.24
C VAL A 330 -1.46 -19.96 -4.80
N ALA A 331 -1.07 -20.92 -3.97
CA ALA A 331 -1.49 -20.96 -2.57
C ALA A 331 -0.96 -19.74 -1.78
N CYS A 332 0.33 -19.39 -1.95
CA CYS A 332 0.95 -18.24 -1.29
C CYS A 332 0.23 -16.94 -1.66
N VAL A 333 -0.01 -16.70 -2.95
CA VAL A 333 -0.69 -15.51 -3.47
C VAL A 333 -2.13 -15.40 -2.97
N ALA A 334 -2.90 -16.50 -2.99
CA ALA A 334 -4.28 -16.52 -2.51
C ALA A 334 -4.36 -16.25 -0.99
N LEU A 335 -3.46 -16.86 -0.21
CA LEU A 335 -3.41 -16.69 1.23
C LEU A 335 -2.92 -15.29 1.63
N LEU A 336 -1.94 -14.72 0.93
CA LEU A 336 -1.51 -13.32 1.15
C LEU A 336 -2.61 -12.33 0.78
N GLY A 337 -3.30 -12.52 -0.35
CA GLY A 337 -4.45 -11.69 -0.72
C GLY A 337 -5.57 -11.76 0.32
N GLY A 338 -5.86 -12.96 0.86
CA GLY A 338 -6.77 -13.16 1.98
C GLY A 338 -6.32 -12.46 3.27
N TYR A 339 -5.03 -12.55 3.60
CA TYR A 339 -4.43 -11.82 4.72
C TYR A 339 -4.66 -10.30 4.58
N TYR A 340 -4.34 -9.72 3.42
CA TYR A 340 -4.56 -8.30 3.20
C TYR A 340 -6.04 -7.89 3.27
N ALA A 341 -6.94 -8.72 2.75
CA ALA A 341 -8.38 -8.48 2.86
C ALA A 341 -8.86 -8.48 4.33
N CYS A 342 -8.26 -9.32 5.17
CA CYS A 342 -8.58 -9.40 6.60
C CYS A 342 -7.86 -8.34 7.45
N SER A 343 -6.84 -7.66 6.93
CA SER A 343 -6.01 -6.74 7.72
C SER A 343 -6.25 -5.27 7.37
N ASP A 344 -6.04 -4.83 6.13
CA ASP A 344 -5.93 -3.41 5.80
C ASP A 344 -7.23 -2.62 6.07
N GLY A 345 -8.34 -2.98 5.41
CA GLY A 345 -9.63 -2.31 5.63
C GLY A 345 -10.25 -2.59 7.00
N VAL A 346 -10.07 -3.81 7.50
CA VAL A 346 -10.62 -4.26 8.79
C VAL A 346 -9.98 -3.52 9.96
N LEU A 347 -8.65 -3.29 9.92
CA LEU A 347 -7.95 -2.53 10.96
C LEU A 347 -8.46 -1.08 11.05
N ALA A 348 -8.64 -0.42 9.90
CA ALA A 348 -9.21 0.92 9.85
C ALA A 348 -10.64 0.96 10.40
N GLY A 349 -11.45 -0.07 10.09
CA GLY A 349 -12.80 -0.26 10.65
C GLY A 349 -12.81 -0.43 12.16
N ILE A 350 -11.91 -1.27 12.71
CA ILE A 350 -11.75 -1.47 14.17
C ILE A 350 -11.40 -0.14 14.84
N ALA A 351 -10.37 0.55 14.33
CA ALA A 351 -9.92 1.82 14.87
C ALA A 351 -11.02 2.87 14.83
N SER A 352 -11.76 2.98 13.72
CA SER A 352 -12.84 3.97 13.56
C SER A 352 -14.01 3.77 14.53
N ARG A 353 -14.26 2.55 15.00
CA ARG A 353 -15.34 2.25 15.97
C ARG A 353 -14.95 2.61 17.40
N VAL A 354 -13.67 2.51 17.73
CA VAL A 354 -13.17 2.75 19.09
C VAL A 354 -12.83 4.22 19.30
N LEU A 355 -12.44 4.92 18.23
CA LEU A 355 -11.97 6.31 18.32
C LEU A 355 -13.12 7.32 18.40
N PRO A 356 -13.07 8.31 19.32
CA PRO A 356 -14.02 9.41 19.38
C PRO A 356 -14.09 10.17 18.04
N ALA A 357 -15.28 10.63 17.66
CA ALA A 357 -15.48 11.32 16.37
C ALA A 357 -14.55 12.53 16.18
N ALA A 358 -14.29 13.28 17.24
CA ALA A 358 -13.45 14.48 17.23
C ALA A 358 -11.95 14.18 16.95
N THR A 359 -11.43 13.03 17.40
CA THR A 359 -10.01 12.65 17.28
C THR A 359 -9.78 11.48 16.32
N ARG A 360 -10.84 10.99 15.67
CA ARG A 360 -10.79 9.78 14.82
C ARG A 360 -9.75 9.87 13.69
N ALA A 361 -9.70 10.98 12.99
CA ALA A 361 -8.75 11.16 11.88
C ALA A 361 -7.29 11.09 12.38
N VAL A 362 -7.00 11.74 13.50
CA VAL A 362 -5.66 11.75 14.11
C VAL A 362 -5.30 10.37 14.67
N GLY A 363 -6.25 9.70 15.31
CA GLY A 363 -6.05 8.35 15.83
C GLY A 363 -5.78 7.33 14.71
N LEU A 364 -6.51 7.41 13.60
CA LEU A 364 -6.24 6.60 12.41
C LEU A 364 -4.85 6.87 11.81
N ALA A 365 -4.43 8.14 11.77
CA ALA A 365 -3.09 8.50 11.31
C ALA A 365 -2.00 7.92 12.22
N TRP A 366 -2.18 7.89 13.55
CA TRP A 366 -1.27 7.25 14.47
C TRP A 366 -1.19 5.73 14.27
N VAL A 367 -2.32 5.05 14.08
CA VAL A 367 -2.35 3.61 13.78
C VAL A 367 -1.62 3.32 12.47
N ALA A 368 -1.90 4.08 11.41
CA ALA A 368 -1.21 3.95 10.12
C ALA A 368 0.31 4.20 10.25
N THR A 369 0.71 5.21 11.04
CA THR A 369 2.12 5.50 11.34
C THR A 369 2.79 4.34 12.06
N GLY A 370 2.14 3.78 13.09
CA GLY A 370 2.66 2.63 13.83
C GLY A 370 2.86 1.41 12.93
N VAL A 371 1.90 1.10 12.06
CA VAL A 371 2.01 0.02 11.07
C VAL A 371 3.18 0.28 10.11
N SER A 372 3.29 1.50 9.56
CA SER A 372 4.37 1.85 8.63
C SER A 372 5.76 1.74 9.28
N VAL A 373 5.93 2.22 10.50
CA VAL A 373 7.17 2.09 11.26
C VAL A 373 7.45 0.61 11.57
N GLY A 374 6.43 -0.15 11.97
CA GLY A 374 6.55 -1.58 12.23
C GLY A 374 7.04 -2.34 10.99
N ARG A 375 6.44 -2.12 9.83
CA ARG A 375 6.85 -2.74 8.56
C ARG A 375 8.25 -2.32 8.13
N LEU A 376 8.61 -1.04 8.27
CA LEU A 376 9.96 -0.54 8.01
C LEU A 376 11.00 -1.27 8.88
N CYS A 377 10.77 -1.33 10.18
CA CYS A 377 11.66 -2.03 11.10
C CYS A 377 11.72 -3.53 10.80
N SER A 378 10.58 -4.17 10.55
CA SER A 378 10.48 -5.59 10.19
C SER A 378 11.33 -5.92 8.97
N ALA A 379 11.18 -5.17 7.88
CA ALA A 379 11.91 -5.42 6.64
C ALA A 379 13.42 -5.29 6.82
N ILE A 380 13.88 -4.26 7.55
CA ILE A 380 15.30 -4.05 7.83
C ILE A 380 15.84 -5.17 8.72
N VAL A 381 15.14 -5.49 9.82
CA VAL A 381 15.57 -6.54 10.77
C VAL A 381 15.61 -7.90 10.10
N PHE A 382 14.60 -8.25 9.30
CA PHE A 382 14.60 -9.48 8.52
C PHE A 382 15.80 -9.54 7.58
N GLY A 383 16.09 -8.45 6.84
CA GLY A 383 17.25 -8.34 5.97
C GLY A 383 18.58 -8.49 6.70
N VAL A 384 18.72 -7.91 7.91
CA VAL A 384 19.92 -8.07 8.77
C VAL A 384 20.08 -9.51 9.22
N VAL A 385 19.01 -10.13 9.75
CA VAL A 385 19.06 -11.53 10.23
C VAL A 385 19.39 -12.48 9.09
N TRP A 386 18.75 -12.31 7.92
CA TRP A 386 19.07 -13.12 6.74
C TRP A 386 20.52 -12.95 6.32
N THR A 387 21.03 -11.73 6.26
CA THR A 387 22.43 -11.46 5.85
C THR A 387 23.45 -12.09 6.79
N ARG A 388 23.16 -12.16 8.10
CA ARG A 388 24.11 -12.64 9.12
C ARG A 388 23.95 -14.12 9.45
N ALA A 389 22.73 -14.64 9.43
CA ALA A 389 22.39 -15.96 9.96
C ALA A 389 21.72 -16.89 8.92
N GLY A 390 21.42 -16.36 7.74
CA GLY A 390 20.77 -17.11 6.66
C GLY A 390 19.24 -17.02 6.68
N ASP A 391 18.65 -17.39 5.55
CA ASP A 391 17.20 -17.31 5.30
C ASP A 391 16.38 -18.18 6.25
N ARG A 392 16.85 -19.40 6.57
CA ARG A 392 16.14 -20.32 7.45
C ARG A 392 15.95 -19.75 8.85
N ILE A 393 17.02 -19.15 9.42
CA ILE A 393 16.96 -18.55 10.76
C ILE A 393 16.05 -17.32 10.73
N ALA A 394 16.15 -16.47 9.71
CA ALA A 394 15.30 -15.30 9.56
C ALA A 394 13.81 -15.68 9.48
N VAL A 395 13.46 -16.63 8.61
CA VAL A 395 12.08 -17.12 8.47
C VAL A 395 11.58 -17.74 9.77
N THR A 396 12.37 -18.61 10.42
CA THR A 396 11.97 -19.27 11.67
C THR A 396 11.74 -18.25 12.78
N ALA A 397 12.64 -17.27 12.94
CA ALA A 397 12.53 -16.24 13.96
C ALA A 397 11.26 -15.40 13.79
N PHE A 398 10.99 -14.94 12.57
CA PHE A 398 9.80 -14.12 12.30
C PHE A 398 8.49 -14.91 12.37
N THR A 399 8.49 -16.16 11.89
CA THR A 399 7.32 -17.04 12.02
C THR A 399 7.01 -17.33 13.47
N THR A 400 8.04 -17.63 14.30
CA THR A 400 7.87 -17.84 15.74
C THR A 400 7.38 -16.59 16.44
N ALA A 401 7.94 -15.42 16.12
CA ALA A 401 7.49 -14.16 16.68
C ALA A 401 6.02 -13.85 16.29
N LEU A 402 5.62 -14.14 15.05
CA LEU A 402 4.23 -14.00 14.61
C LEU A 402 3.30 -14.93 15.40
N VAL A 403 3.69 -16.18 15.65
CA VAL A 403 2.92 -17.11 16.48
C VAL A 403 2.76 -16.59 17.91
N ILE A 404 3.83 -16.06 18.50
CA ILE A 404 3.79 -15.47 19.85
C ILE A 404 2.81 -14.29 19.92
N VAL A 405 2.91 -13.35 18.98
CA VAL A 405 2.00 -12.19 18.92
C VAL A 405 0.56 -12.64 18.68
N LEU A 406 0.34 -13.64 17.84
CA LEU A 406 -0.98 -14.21 17.57
C LEU A 406 -1.58 -14.87 18.82
N CYS A 407 -0.82 -15.70 19.54
CA CYS A 407 -1.25 -16.29 20.79
C CYS A 407 -1.58 -15.24 21.86
N ALA A 408 -0.75 -14.20 21.99
CA ALA A 408 -1.02 -13.08 22.90
C ALA A 408 -2.31 -12.33 22.52
N ALA A 409 -2.54 -12.08 21.22
CA ALA A 409 -3.76 -11.43 20.74
C ALA A 409 -5.04 -12.24 21.00
N ILE A 410 -4.94 -13.58 20.93
CA ILE A 410 -6.04 -14.50 21.26
C ILE A 410 -6.28 -14.53 22.77
N ALA A 411 -5.24 -14.63 23.59
CA ALA A 411 -5.32 -14.69 25.05
C ALA A 411 -5.96 -13.43 25.65
N THR A 412 -5.63 -12.24 25.14
CA THR A 412 -6.24 -10.98 25.59
C THR A 412 -7.75 -10.87 25.26
N ARG A 413 -8.29 -11.72 24.39
CA ARG A 413 -9.73 -11.82 24.12
C ARG A 413 -10.49 -12.52 25.26
N SER A 414 -9.87 -13.51 25.89
CA SER A 414 -10.53 -14.29 26.96
C SER A 414 -10.68 -13.51 28.27
N THR A 415 -9.79 -12.54 28.54
CA THR A 415 -9.84 -11.72 29.75
C THR A 415 -10.83 -10.54 29.65
N GLY A 416 -11.11 -10.03 28.44
CA GLY A 416 -12.04 -8.92 28.22
C GLY A 416 -13.53 -9.29 28.28
N THR A 417 -13.86 -10.57 28.06
CA THR A 417 -15.25 -11.06 28.15
C THR A 417 -15.67 -11.45 29.58
N ALA A 418 -14.71 -11.59 30.50
CA ALA A 418 -14.98 -11.92 31.90
C ALA A 418 -15.34 -10.69 32.79
N VAL A 419 -15.20 -9.45 32.25
CA VAL A 419 -15.51 -8.21 32.98
C VAL A 419 -16.84 -7.59 32.53
N ALA A 420 -17.52 -8.18 31.55
CA ALA A 420 -18.78 -7.69 30.99
C ALA A 420 -19.96 -8.67 31.16
N SER A 421 -19.84 -9.61 32.13
CA SER A 421 -20.96 -10.49 32.57
C SER A 421 -21.44 -10.10 33.93
#